data_8f62712ece73c760c3cd6c82242cf478
#
_entry.id   8f62712ece73c760c3cd6c82242cf478
#
_cell.length_a   1.000
_cell.length_b   1.000
_cell.length_c   1.000
_cell.angle_alpha   90.00
_cell.angle_beta   90.00
_cell.angle_gamma   90.00
#
_symmetry.space_group_name_H-M   'P 1'
#
loop_
_entity.id
_entity.type
_entity.pdbx_description
1 polymer ?
#
loop_
_entity_poly.entity_id
_entity_poly.type
_entity_poly.pdbx_seq_one_letter_code
_entity_poly.pdbx_strand_id
1 'polypeptide(L)'
;MRRSILDIFLFLLVIISTAACNNDLPFDLKENPPKLVMNAIINADSTYNTLFLNLTGRNQIGQIKGATVEVRINGSLSETLRPDPHSSDKGRFYINSAFHPGDVVRIDAMTDDGEHHAWTEVTVPQPIEDRKGGYGLHHEKAE
;
A
#
# COMPACT_ATOMS: atom_id res chain seq x y z
N MET A 1 -39.62 -42.15 34.11
CA MET A 1 -38.16 -42.16 34.36
C MET A 1 -37.31 -42.31 33.11
N ARG A 2 -37.55 -43.23 32.19
CA ARG A 2 -36.69 -43.40 30.98
C ARG A 2 -36.66 -42.17 30.04
N ARG A 3 -37.77 -41.46 29.85
CA ARG A 3 -37.84 -40.25 28.99
C ARG A 3 -37.09 -39.09 29.60
N SER A 4 -37.20 -38.84 30.88
CA SER A 4 -36.47 -37.76 31.56
C SER A 4 -34.96 -37.93 31.52
N ILE A 5 -34.45 -39.16 31.55
CA ILE A 5 -33.01 -39.46 31.44
C ILE A 5 -32.52 -39.17 30.02
N LEU A 6 -33.34 -39.49 29.01
CA LEU A 6 -33.00 -39.21 27.59
C LEU A 6 -32.97 -37.71 27.31
N ASP A 7 -33.92 -36.97 27.88
CA ASP A 7 -33.96 -35.48 27.70
C ASP A 7 -32.77 -34.79 28.38
N ILE A 8 -32.37 -35.26 29.56
CA ILE A 8 -31.18 -34.75 30.27
C ILE A 8 -29.91 -35.08 29.47
N PHE A 9 -29.80 -36.26 28.89
CA PHE A 9 -28.64 -36.67 28.08
C PHE A 9 -28.54 -35.84 26.79
N LEU A 10 -29.69 -35.58 26.14
CA LEU A 10 -29.75 -34.75 24.95
C LEU A 10 -29.34 -33.29 25.22
N PHE A 11 -29.81 -32.75 26.38
CA PHE A 11 -29.46 -31.40 26.80
C PHE A 11 -27.98 -31.27 27.16
N LEU A 12 -27.38 -32.27 27.78
CA LEU A 12 -25.95 -32.32 28.07
C LEU A 12 -25.11 -32.38 26.79
N LEU A 13 -25.55 -33.14 25.78
CA LEU A 13 -24.87 -33.26 24.48
C LEU A 13 -24.85 -31.92 23.74
N VAL A 14 -25.93 -31.15 23.80
CA VAL A 14 -26.00 -29.81 23.19
C VAL A 14 -25.06 -28.83 23.88
N ILE A 15 -24.93 -28.87 25.20
CA ILE A 15 -24.02 -28.00 25.96
C ILE A 15 -22.57 -28.32 25.65
N ILE A 16 -22.22 -29.59 25.48
CA ILE A 16 -20.83 -30.00 25.14
C ILE A 16 -20.44 -29.56 23.70
N SER A 17 -21.43 -29.56 22.79
CA SER A 17 -21.15 -29.14 21.38
C SER A 17 -20.91 -27.63 21.21
N THR A 18 -21.37 -26.78 22.14
CA THR A 18 -21.16 -25.33 22.09
C THR A 18 -19.81 -24.88 22.66
N ALA A 19 -19.11 -25.74 23.41
CA ALA A 19 -17.82 -25.43 24.02
C ALA A 19 -16.62 -25.67 23.10
N ALA A 20 -16.82 -26.17 21.87
CA ALA A 20 -15.74 -26.65 21.01
C ALA A 20 -15.22 -25.59 19.98
N CYS A 21 -15.60 -24.33 20.08
CA CYS A 21 -15.19 -23.29 19.15
C CYS A 21 -14.32 -22.21 19.80
N ASN A 22 -13.29 -22.59 20.54
CA ASN A 22 -12.17 -21.69 20.81
C ASN A 22 -10.96 -22.20 20.00
N ASN A 23 -10.98 -21.91 18.68
CA ASN A 23 -9.79 -21.99 17.87
C ASN A 23 -8.98 -20.69 18.07
N ASP A 24 -8.46 -20.49 19.25
CA ASP A 24 -7.32 -19.60 19.45
C ASP A 24 -6.11 -20.30 18.84
N LEU A 25 -5.91 -20.12 17.54
CA LEU A 25 -4.62 -20.41 16.92
C LEU A 25 -3.61 -19.51 17.64
N PRO A 26 -2.64 -20.05 18.37
CA PRO A 26 -1.54 -19.24 18.89
C PRO A 26 -0.72 -18.77 17.69
N PHE A 27 -1.16 -17.68 17.08
CA PHE A 27 -0.40 -16.99 16.04
C PHE A 27 0.68 -16.21 16.78
N ASP A 28 1.79 -16.89 17.05
CA ASP A 28 2.99 -16.25 17.59
C ASP A 28 3.62 -15.39 16.49
N LEU A 29 2.99 -14.24 16.25
CA LEU A 29 3.55 -13.19 15.43
C LEU A 29 4.76 -12.65 16.19
N LYS A 30 5.95 -13.20 15.92
CA LYS A 30 7.19 -12.53 16.28
C LYS A 30 7.04 -11.07 15.88
N GLU A 31 7.15 -10.18 16.84
CA GLU A 31 7.10 -8.75 16.56
C GLU A 31 8.29 -8.39 15.67
N ASN A 32 8.04 -8.27 14.39
CA ASN A 32 9.01 -7.67 13.51
C ASN A 32 9.06 -6.17 13.81
N PRO A 33 10.25 -5.58 13.89
CA PRO A 33 10.37 -4.13 14.07
C PRO A 33 9.61 -3.41 12.93
N PRO A 34 9.02 -2.25 13.21
CA PRO A 34 8.37 -1.45 12.19
C PRO A 34 9.29 -1.21 11.00
N LYS A 35 8.74 -1.26 9.79
CA LYS A 35 9.45 -0.96 8.55
C LYS A 35 8.81 0.23 7.86
N LEU A 36 9.63 1.07 7.25
CA LEU A 36 9.13 2.17 6.43
C LEU A 36 8.54 1.62 5.13
N VAL A 37 7.31 2.03 4.86
CA VAL A 37 6.59 1.72 3.63
C VAL A 37 6.42 3.00 2.85
N MET A 38 6.85 2.99 1.60
CA MET A 38 6.70 4.08 0.66
C MET A 38 5.70 3.68 -0.42
N ASN A 39 4.71 4.53 -0.65
CA ASN A 39 3.70 4.36 -1.70
C ASN A 39 3.60 5.65 -2.50
N ALA A 40 3.90 5.57 -3.80
CA ALA A 40 3.77 6.67 -4.73
C ALA A 40 3.17 6.17 -6.05
N ILE A 41 2.19 6.90 -6.55
CA ILE A 41 1.68 6.72 -7.91
C ILE A 41 2.14 7.95 -8.69
N ILE A 42 3.08 7.73 -9.61
CA ILE A 42 3.66 8.79 -10.43
C ILE A 42 2.97 8.80 -11.78
N ASN A 43 2.39 9.94 -12.12
CA ASN A 43 1.86 10.24 -13.45
C ASN A 43 2.84 11.17 -14.15
N ALA A 44 3.44 10.69 -15.25
CA ALA A 44 4.41 11.47 -16.05
C ALA A 44 3.78 12.72 -16.71
N ASP A 45 2.46 12.69 -16.97
CA ASP A 45 1.73 13.82 -17.56
C ASP A 45 1.31 14.88 -16.52
N SER A 46 1.62 14.65 -15.25
CA SER A 46 1.27 15.54 -14.15
C SER A 46 2.51 16.17 -13.54
N THR A 47 2.44 17.47 -13.28
CA THR A 47 3.45 18.20 -12.51
C THR A 47 3.21 18.11 -10.99
N TYR A 48 2.26 17.28 -10.56
CA TYR A 48 1.88 17.14 -9.18
C TYR A 48 1.59 15.68 -8.86
N ASN A 49 2.50 15.05 -8.14
CA ASN A 49 2.38 13.67 -7.72
C ASN A 49 2.41 13.57 -6.20
N THR A 50 1.76 12.57 -5.65
CA THR A 50 1.68 12.37 -4.20
C THR A 50 2.43 11.11 -3.79
N LEU A 51 3.22 11.23 -2.72
CA LEU A 51 3.92 10.15 -2.09
C LEU A 51 3.47 10.03 -0.62
N PHE A 52 3.28 8.80 -0.16
CA PHE A 52 2.93 8.50 1.22
C PHE A 52 3.99 7.63 1.87
N LEU A 53 4.39 8.01 3.09
CA LEU A 53 5.26 7.24 3.97
C LEU A 53 4.50 6.82 5.22
N ASN A 54 4.61 5.53 5.57
CA ASN A 54 4.00 4.96 6.76
C ASN A 54 4.95 3.93 7.38
N LEU A 55 4.71 3.59 8.64
CA LEU A 55 5.40 2.47 9.28
C LEU A 55 4.47 1.25 9.31
N THR A 56 5.04 0.06 9.09
CA THR A 56 4.28 -1.17 9.34
C THR A 56 3.96 -1.28 10.83
N GLY A 57 2.78 -1.77 11.17
CA GLY A 57 2.37 -2.00 12.54
C GLY A 57 1.44 -3.21 12.65
N ARG A 58 1.33 -3.78 13.84
CA ARG A 58 0.56 -5.00 14.08
C ARG A 58 -0.95 -4.78 13.91
N ASN A 59 -1.47 -3.64 14.34
CA ASN A 59 -2.91 -3.34 14.37
C ASN A 59 -3.27 -2.00 13.72
N GLN A 60 -2.28 -1.19 13.40
CA GLN A 60 -2.47 0.14 12.81
C GLN A 60 -1.27 0.47 11.92
N ILE A 61 -1.53 1.24 10.87
CA ILE A 61 -0.46 1.87 10.10
C ILE A 61 0.19 2.88 11.03
N GLY A 62 1.49 2.69 11.32
CA GLY A 62 2.26 3.61 12.14
C GLY A 62 2.47 4.93 11.41
N GLN A 63 2.21 6.04 12.11
CA GLN A 63 2.51 7.37 11.58
C GLN A 63 3.97 7.71 11.82
N ILE A 64 4.60 8.34 10.83
CA ILE A 64 5.94 8.92 10.99
C ILE A 64 5.82 10.30 11.64
N LYS A 65 6.84 10.70 12.40
CA LYS A 65 6.93 12.04 13.01
C LYS A 65 7.44 13.08 12.03
N GLY A 66 8.23 12.65 11.07
CA GLY A 66 8.81 13.44 10.00
C GLY A 66 9.77 12.61 9.17
N ALA A 67 10.04 13.05 7.96
CA ALA A 67 11.00 12.42 7.07
C ALA A 67 11.54 13.43 6.06
N THR A 68 12.66 13.10 5.46
CA THR A 68 13.20 13.76 4.27
C THR A 68 13.08 12.81 3.10
N VAL A 69 12.59 13.30 1.97
CA VAL A 69 12.49 12.54 0.73
C VAL A 69 13.30 13.23 -0.35
N GLU A 70 14.24 12.51 -0.95
CA GLU A 70 15.02 13.00 -2.11
C GLU A 70 14.48 12.34 -3.37
N VAL A 71 14.24 13.15 -4.40
CA VAL A 71 13.86 12.71 -5.74
C VAL A 71 15.02 12.99 -6.68
N ARG A 72 15.51 11.94 -7.33
CA ARG A 72 16.59 12.01 -8.32
C ARG A 72 16.06 11.57 -9.68
N ILE A 73 16.46 12.30 -10.71
CA ILE A 73 16.13 11.98 -12.10
C ILE A 73 17.44 11.78 -12.85
N ASN A 74 17.61 10.63 -13.49
CA ASN A 74 18.83 10.27 -14.23
C ASN A 74 20.11 10.45 -13.39
N GLY A 75 20.02 10.10 -12.09
CA GLY A 75 21.11 10.20 -11.13
C GLY A 75 21.31 11.59 -10.51
N SER A 76 20.71 12.64 -11.05
CA SER A 76 20.81 14.01 -10.53
C SER A 76 19.69 14.30 -9.51
N LEU A 77 20.03 14.98 -8.40
CA LEU A 77 19.04 15.44 -7.44
C LEU A 77 18.12 16.47 -8.10
N SER A 78 16.83 16.18 -8.13
CA SER A 78 15.79 17.07 -8.68
C SER A 78 15.15 17.92 -7.58
N GLU A 79 14.73 17.28 -6.49
CA GLU A 79 14.14 17.99 -5.37
C GLU A 79 14.32 17.23 -4.04
N THR A 80 14.25 17.98 -2.93
CA THR A 80 14.22 17.45 -1.58
C THR A 80 12.93 17.90 -0.90
N LEU A 81 12.14 16.95 -0.45
CA LEU A 81 10.82 17.20 0.13
C LEU A 81 10.86 17.01 1.63
N ARG A 82 10.08 17.83 2.33
CA ARG A 82 9.78 17.71 3.76
C ARG A 82 8.27 17.77 3.98
N PRO A 83 7.74 17.18 5.07
CA PRO A 83 6.34 17.31 5.39
C PRO A 83 5.95 18.77 5.60
N ASP A 84 4.72 19.13 5.22
CA ASP A 84 4.16 20.42 5.58
C ASP A 84 4.14 20.57 7.12
N PRO A 85 4.79 21.60 7.67
CA PRO A 85 4.84 21.82 9.11
C PRO A 85 3.45 22.04 9.74
N HIS A 86 2.50 22.52 8.97
CA HIS A 86 1.12 22.77 9.41
C HIS A 86 0.18 21.58 9.21
N SER A 87 0.60 20.55 8.47
CA SER A 87 -0.18 19.33 8.28
C SER A 87 -0.08 18.42 9.50
N SER A 88 -1.21 17.83 9.91
CA SER A 88 -1.24 16.72 10.87
C SER A 88 -0.70 15.41 10.27
N ASP A 89 -0.73 15.27 8.94
CA ASP A 89 -0.23 14.12 8.21
C ASP A 89 1.23 14.35 7.80
N LYS A 90 2.16 13.90 8.64
CA LYS A 90 3.60 14.00 8.38
C LYS A 90 4.11 12.96 7.38
N GLY A 91 3.26 12.04 6.97
CA GLY A 91 3.57 11.00 5.98
C GLY A 91 3.24 11.36 4.54
N ARG A 92 2.64 12.51 4.28
CA ARG A 92 2.27 12.94 2.93
C ARG A 92 3.27 13.95 2.37
N PHE A 93 3.71 13.69 1.14
CA PHE A 93 4.66 14.53 0.40
C PHE A 93 4.12 14.80 -1.00
N TYR A 94 4.52 15.93 -1.57
CA TYR A 94 4.13 16.34 -2.90
C TYR A 94 5.37 16.49 -3.77
N ILE A 95 5.43 15.71 -4.85
CA ILE A 95 6.50 15.74 -5.84
C ILE A 95 6.08 16.67 -6.96
N ASN A 96 6.86 17.71 -7.18
CA ASN A 96 6.59 18.72 -8.22
C ASN A 96 7.53 18.55 -9.45
N SER A 97 8.45 17.60 -9.39
CA SER A 97 9.33 17.27 -10.51
C SER A 97 8.51 16.74 -11.69
N ALA A 98 8.82 17.23 -12.89
CA ALA A 98 8.31 16.68 -14.13
C ALA A 98 9.10 15.42 -14.51
N PHE A 99 8.41 14.40 -14.95
CA PHE A 99 8.99 13.14 -15.40
C PHE A 99 8.71 12.95 -16.89
N HIS A 100 9.69 12.43 -17.63
CA HIS A 100 9.57 12.18 -19.05
C HIS A 100 9.76 10.68 -19.33
N PRO A 101 9.13 10.16 -20.39
CA PRO A 101 9.34 8.79 -20.81
C PRO A 101 10.84 8.48 -20.98
N GLY A 102 11.28 7.39 -20.36
CA GLY A 102 12.68 6.96 -20.36
C GLY A 102 13.52 7.50 -19.20
N ASP A 103 13.02 8.45 -18.41
CA ASP A 103 13.73 8.91 -17.20
C ASP A 103 13.84 7.77 -16.18
N VAL A 104 15.02 7.68 -15.58
CA VAL A 104 15.26 6.83 -14.40
C VAL A 104 15.00 7.68 -13.16
N VAL A 105 13.91 7.39 -12.48
CA VAL A 105 13.48 8.09 -11.26
C VAL A 105 13.85 7.26 -10.05
N ARG A 106 14.64 7.85 -9.15
CA ARG A 106 14.97 7.28 -7.87
C ARG A 106 14.41 8.15 -6.74
N ILE A 107 13.74 7.51 -5.79
CA ILE A 107 13.20 8.16 -4.60
C ILE A 107 13.85 7.50 -3.39
N ASP A 108 14.47 8.31 -2.54
CA ASP A 108 15.05 7.91 -1.26
C ASP A 108 14.30 8.63 -0.14
N ALA A 109 13.84 7.88 0.86
CA ALA A 109 13.13 8.41 2.02
C ALA A 109 13.82 7.96 3.30
N MET A 110 14.08 8.91 4.21
CA MET A 110 14.67 8.65 5.52
C MET A 110 13.86 9.38 6.58
N THR A 111 13.49 8.69 7.67
CA THR A 111 12.84 9.32 8.82
C THR A 111 13.80 10.27 9.52
N ASP A 112 13.28 11.33 10.17
CA ASP A 112 14.10 12.37 10.80
C ASP A 112 14.93 11.84 11.99
N ASP A 113 14.52 10.73 12.61
CA ASP A 113 15.28 10.00 13.62
C ASP A 113 16.42 9.14 13.03
N GLY A 114 16.43 8.95 11.70
CA GLY A 114 17.41 8.13 10.99
C GLY A 114 17.22 6.61 11.18
N GLU A 115 16.16 6.17 11.87
CA GLU A 115 15.96 4.75 12.17
C GLU A 115 15.41 3.96 10.97
N HIS A 116 14.71 4.65 10.06
CA HIS A 116 14.06 3.99 8.93
C HIS A 116 14.44 4.64 7.61
N HIS A 117 14.81 3.79 6.65
CA HIS A 117 15.17 4.18 5.29
C HIS A 117 14.44 3.29 4.30
N ALA A 118 13.90 3.88 3.23
CA ALA A 118 13.32 3.17 2.10
C ALA A 118 13.71 3.89 0.81
N TRP A 119 13.95 3.11 -0.25
CA TRP A 119 14.22 3.66 -1.56
C TRP A 119 13.60 2.82 -2.67
N THR A 120 13.37 3.43 -3.81
CA THR A 120 12.95 2.76 -5.03
C THR A 120 13.57 3.45 -6.23
N GLU A 121 13.70 2.69 -7.32
CA GLU A 121 14.13 3.21 -8.62
C GLU A 121 13.28 2.58 -9.71
N VAL A 122 12.80 3.39 -10.63
CA VAL A 122 11.92 2.98 -11.72
C VAL A 122 12.23 3.77 -12.97
N THR A 123 12.15 3.14 -14.14
CA THR A 123 12.19 3.83 -15.41
C THR A 123 10.78 4.20 -15.85
N VAL A 124 10.57 5.48 -16.19
CA VAL A 124 9.28 5.98 -16.69
C VAL A 124 8.99 5.28 -18.02
N PRO A 125 7.84 4.58 -18.15
CA PRO A 125 7.53 3.85 -19.37
C PRO A 125 7.34 4.78 -20.56
N GLN A 126 7.60 4.24 -21.76
CA GLN A 126 7.26 4.94 -23.01
C GLN A 126 5.74 4.96 -23.18
N PRO A 127 5.19 6.02 -23.81
CA PRO A 127 3.78 6.05 -24.17
C PRO A 127 3.43 4.83 -25.03
N ILE A 128 2.25 4.26 -24.78
CA ILE A 128 1.72 3.22 -25.65
C ILE A 128 1.30 3.91 -26.95
N GLU A 129 1.99 3.60 -28.05
CA GLU A 129 1.49 3.99 -29.36
C GLU A 129 0.20 3.22 -29.63
N ASP A 130 -0.93 3.93 -29.71
CA ASP A 130 -2.19 3.36 -30.20
C ASP A 130 -1.94 2.84 -31.61
N ARG A 131 -1.71 1.51 -31.72
CA ARG A 131 -1.90 0.87 -33.02
C ARG A 131 -3.35 1.12 -33.42
N LYS A 132 -3.54 2.02 -34.40
CA LYS A 132 -4.81 2.19 -35.11
C LYS A 132 -5.14 0.87 -35.81
N GLY A 133 -5.48 -0.16 -35.07
CA GLY A 133 -6.12 -1.36 -35.52
C GLY A 133 -7.60 -1.02 -35.69
N GLY A 134 -7.97 -0.58 -36.88
CA GLY A 134 -9.36 -0.35 -37.21
C GLY A 134 -10.14 -1.66 -37.03
N TYR A 135 -10.96 -1.72 -35.99
CA TYR A 135 -12.09 -2.63 -35.97
C TYR A 135 -13.12 -2.06 -36.94
N GLY A 136 -12.95 -2.38 -38.21
CA GLY A 136 -13.99 -2.17 -39.23
C GLY A 136 -15.21 -2.99 -38.86
N LEU A 137 -16.20 -2.34 -38.25
CA LEU A 137 -17.53 -2.88 -38.16
C LEU A 137 -18.08 -2.94 -39.63
N HIS A 138 -17.98 -4.11 -40.25
CA HIS A 138 -18.72 -4.40 -41.47
C HIS A 138 -20.20 -4.38 -41.11
N HIS A 139 -20.87 -3.25 -41.37
CA HIS A 139 -22.31 -3.21 -41.53
C HIS A 139 -22.65 -3.92 -42.85
N GLU A 140 -22.99 -5.18 -42.76
CA GLU A 140 -23.61 -5.91 -43.84
C GLU A 140 -25.06 -5.37 -44.00
N LYS A 141 -25.29 -4.62 -45.06
CA LYS A 141 -26.66 -4.24 -45.48
C LYS A 141 -27.30 -5.47 -46.06
N ALA A 142 -28.33 -5.99 -45.36
CA ALA A 142 -29.28 -6.93 -45.92
C ALA A 142 -30.18 -6.15 -46.87
N GLU A 143 -30.22 -6.58 -48.15
CA GLU A 143 -31.24 -6.28 -49.11
C GLU A 143 -32.49 -7.17 -48.88
#